data_c267dd0f38862acda16eb45981667533
#
_entry.id   c267dd0f38862acda16eb45981667533
#
_cell.length_a   1.000
_cell.length_b   1.000
_cell.length_c   1.000
_cell.angle_alpha   90.00
_cell.angle_beta   90.00
_cell.angle_gamma   90.00
#
_symmetry.space_group_name_H-M   'P 1'
#
loop_
_entity.id
_entity.type
_entity.pdbx_description
1 polymer ?
#
loop_
_entity_poly.entity_id
_entity_poly.type
_entity_poly.pdbx_seq_one_letter_code
_entity_poly.pdbx_strand_id
1 'polypeptide(L)'
;MGSYIPAGDADRREMLGRCGAKSVDDFYAAVPPSARLDRLNLPDGCPELETVRFVEGLAERNTCFRSVFRGAGAYRHYIPATVRSVVSKEEFVTAYTPYQAEISQGILQSIFEFQTMICDLTGLDVANASVYDGATAAAEALAMCREPGRNRALVLAGVNPRALRVIETYAFGSGMEVETVGTKDLAARLGPDVACVYLQQPDFYGTIEDAEAVGRLAHAAGAKFVMGVNPIAAALLKSAGECGADVAVGEGQPLGMPLSWGGPYLGFMSATTAMMRKLPGRIVGETVDAAGNRAFVLTLQAREQHIRRERASSNICSNQNLCALTASVYLATMGSDGLVRAAESCHANAHYLAGRLAGLGFVREDRGEFFHEFVTSSPVPVGGLLDALAAEGILGGLELDGGRILWCATELNDRADIDRLVAAIGKAVAK
;
A
#
# COMPACT_ATOMS: atom_id res chain seq x y z
N MET A 1 -2.23 -39.01 -15.30
CA MET A 1 -3.04 -37.82 -14.97
C MET A 1 -3.87 -37.45 -16.19
N GLY A 2 -5.14 -37.13 -16.03
CA GLY A 2 -5.96 -36.61 -17.11
C GLY A 2 -5.44 -35.26 -17.58
N SER A 3 -5.43 -35.00 -18.87
CA SER A 3 -5.09 -33.69 -19.43
C SER A 3 -6.26 -32.73 -19.19
N TYR A 4 -5.95 -31.49 -18.75
CA TYR A 4 -6.94 -30.42 -18.74
C TYR A 4 -7.33 -29.92 -20.13
N ILE A 5 -6.66 -30.42 -21.19
CA ILE A 5 -7.01 -30.14 -22.57
C ILE A 5 -8.09 -31.14 -22.97
N PRO A 6 -9.33 -30.72 -23.24
CA PRO A 6 -10.45 -31.64 -23.50
C PRO A 6 -10.36 -32.37 -24.85
N ALA A 7 -9.60 -31.80 -25.80
CA ALA A 7 -9.48 -32.40 -27.14
C ALA A 7 -8.46 -33.56 -27.15
N GLY A 8 -8.93 -34.76 -27.46
CA GLY A 8 -8.08 -35.93 -27.68
C GLY A 8 -7.35 -35.90 -29.04
N ASP A 9 -6.48 -36.88 -29.28
CA ASP A 9 -5.68 -36.93 -30.53
C ASP A 9 -6.56 -37.07 -31.79
N ALA A 10 -7.73 -37.71 -31.68
CA ALA A 10 -8.67 -37.82 -32.80
C ALA A 10 -9.29 -36.46 -33.14
N ASP A 11 -9.74 -35.74 -32.12
CA ASP A 11 -10.32 -34.38 -32.26
C ASP A 11 -9.28 -33.41 -32.81
N ARG A 12 -8.07 -33.52 -32.32
CA ARG A 12 -6.96 -32.68 -32.77
C ARG A 12 -6.63 -32.90 -34.25
N ARG A 13 -6.61 -34.16 -34.69
CA ARG A 13 -6.41 -34.50 -36.13
C ARG A 13 -7.54 -33.95 -36.99
N GLU A 14 -8.79 -34.07 -36.54
CA GLU A 14 -9.94 -33.54 -37.27
C GLU A 14 -9.87 -32.03 -37.41
N MET A 15 -9.57 -31.30 -36.28
CA MET A 15 -9.40 -29.84 -36.28
C MET A 15 -8.28 -29.37 -37.21
N LEU A 16 -7.11 -30.02 -37.16
CA LEU A 16 -6.00 -29.75 -38.07
C LEU A 16 -6.40 -29.95 -39.53
N GLY A 17 -7.09 -31.08 -39.86
CA GLY A 17 -7.57 -31.35 -41.19
C GLY A 17 -8.54 -30.29 -41.71
N ARG A 18 -9.43 -29.77 -40.86
CA ARG A 18 -10.34 -28.66 -41.22
C ARG A 18 -9.57 -27.33 -41.48
N CYS A 19 -8.46 -27.12 -40.83
CA CYS A 19 -7.58 -25.97 -41.06
C CYS A 19 -6.62 -26.19 -42.26
N GLY A 20 -6.63 -27.34 -42.91
CA GLY A 20 -5.71 -27.69 -43.98
C GLY A 20 -4.27 -27.95 -43.51
N ALA A 21 -4.07 -28.18 -42.21
CA ALA A 21 -2.79 -28.46 -41.57
C ALA A 21 -2.63 -29.93 -41.23
N LYS A 22 -1.41 -30.44 -41.24
CA LYS A 22 -1.05 -31.82 -40.86
C LYS A 22 -0.58 -31.87 -39.39
N SER A 23 0.01 -30.82 -38.94
CA SER A 23 0.54 -30.68 -37.59
C SER A 23 0.37 -29.24 -37.07
N VAL A 24 0.52 -29.05 -35.78
CA VAL A 24 0.55 -27.70 -35.17
C VAL A 24 1.72 -26.89 -35.71
N ASP A 25 2.84 -27.54 -36.07
CA ASP A 25 4.02 -26.88 -36.61
C ASP A 25 3.78 -26.17 -37.94
N ASP A 26 2.79 -26.61 -38.72
CA ASP A 26 2.43 -25.97 -39.97
C ASP A 26 1.98 -24.52 -39.79
N PHE A 27 1.40 -24.19 -38.62
CA PHE A 27 0.99 -22.82 -38.29
C PHE A 27 2.19 -21.89 -37.97
N TYR A 28 3.34 -22.48 -37.69
CA TYR A 28 4.58 -21.76 -37.40
C TYR A 28 5.54 -21.71 -38.61
N ALA A 29 5.07 -22.09 -39.79
CA ALA A 29 5.91 -22.12 -41.00
C ALA A 29 6.58 -20.77 -41.33
N ALA A 30 5.96 -19.63 -40.93
CA ALA A 30 6.52 -18.30 -41.11
C ALA A 30 7.65 -17.97 -40.11
N VAL A 31 7.83 -18.76 -39.05
CA VAL A 31 8.93 -18.54 -38.07
C VAL A 31 10.20 -19.19 -38.61
N PRO A 32 11.30 -18.43 -38.76
CA PRO A 32 12.59 -19.00 -39.22
C PRO A 32 13.04 -20.16 -38.33
N PRO A 33 13.63 -21.23 -38.91
CA PRO A 33 14.10 -22.37 -38.13
C PRO A 33 15.11 -21.97 -37.03
N SER A 34 15.93 -20.95 -37.25
CA SER A 34 16.89 -20.42 -36.25
C SER A 34 16.23 -19.77 -35.04
N ALA A 35 14.95 -19.40 -35.12
CA ALA A 35 14.18 -18.83 -34.03
C ALA A 35 13.25 -19.84 -33.36
N ARG A 36 13.23 -21.10 -33.82
CA ARG A 36 12.40 -22.16 -33.27
C ARG A 36 13.20 -22.98 -32.27
N LEU A 37 12.55 -23.37 -31.19
CA LEU A 37 13.07 -24.32 -30.20
C LEU A 37 12.25 -25.60 -30.28
N ASP A 38 12.92 -26.73 -30.46
CA ASP A 38 12.27 -28.05 -30.45
C ASP A 38 11.76 -28.42 -29.05
N ARG A 39 12.48 -27.97 -28.01
CA ARG A 39 12.11 -28.18 -26.61
C ARG A 39 12.60 -27.02 -25.76
N LEU A 40 11.79 -26.61 -24.78
CA LEU A 40 12.23 -25.69 -23.74
C LEU A 40 13.25 -26.38 -22.83
N ASN A 41 14.30 -25.66 -22.43
CA ASN A 41 15.28 -26.16 -21.46
C ASN A 41 14.73 -26.00 -20.03
N LEU A 42 13.65 -26.73 -19.76
CA LEU A 42 12.98 -26.81 -18.47
C LEU A 42 12.92 -28.27 -18.00
N PRO A 43 12.97 -28.53 -16.70
CA PRO A 43 12.72 -29.86 -16.18
C PRO A 43 11.30 -30.32 -16.52
N ASP A 44 11.10 -31.62 -16.58
CA ASP A 44 9.77 -32.20 -16.76
C ASP A 44 8.86 -31.81 -15.57
N GLY A 45 7.54 -31.72 -15.83
CA GLY A 45 6.58 -31.39 -14.79
C GLY A 45 6.49 -32.51 -13.73
N CYS A 46 6.36 -32.12 -12.48
CA CYS A 46 6.15 -33.04 -11.37
C CYS A 46 4.67 -33.36 -11.16
N PRO A 47 4.34 -34.54 -10.66
CA PRO A 47 2.99 -34.83 -10.16
C PRO A 47 2.56 -33.86 -9.06
N GLU A 48 1.25 -33.60 -8.96
CA GLU A 48 0.69 -32.65 -7.99
C GLU A 48 1.18 -32.93 -6.55
N LEU A 49 1.13 -34.20 -6.11
CA LEU A 49 1.56 -34.58 -4.78
C LEU A 49 3.04 -34.25 -4.49
N GLU A 50 3.92 -34.44 -5.48
CA GLU A 50 5.34 -34.11 -5.36
C GLU A 50 5.54 -32.59 -5.31
N THR A 51 4.79 -31.85 -6.14
CA THR A 51 4.81 -30.38 -6.14
C THR A 51 4.35 -29.82 -4.80
N VAL A 52 3.24 -30.36 -4.23
CA VAL A 52 2.74 -29.94 -2.91
C VAL A 52 3.80 -30.18 -1.85
N ARG A 53 4.37 -31.37 -1.76
CA ARG A 53 5.42 -31.71 -0.78
C ARG A 53 6.66 -30.81 -0.91
N PHE A 54 7.06 -30.52 -2.14
CA PHE A 54 8.19 -29.64 -2.39
C PHE A 54 7.92 -28.21 -1.88
N VAL A 55 6.74 -27.67 -2.22
CA VAL A 55 6.36 -26.30 -1.82
C VAL A 55 6.14 -26.22 -0.29
N GLU A 56 5.51 -27.23 0.31
CA GLU A 56 5.36 -27.34 1.79
C GLU A 56 6.72 -27.37 2.47
N GLY A 57 7.68 -28.16 1.96
CA GLY A 57 9.04 -28.21 2.50
C GLY A 57 9.79 -26.87 2.36
N LEU A 58 9.49 -26.05 1.35
CA LEU A 58 9.99 -24.68 1.28
C LEU A 58 9.31 -23.78 2.32
N ALA A 59 8.00 -23.92 2.51
CA ALA A 59 7.24 -23.14 3.49
C ALA A 59 7.70 -23.41 4.92
N GLU A 60 8.00 -24.66 5.27
CA GLU A 60 8.51 -25.07 6.60
C GLU A 60 9.88 -24.44 6.96
N ARG A 61 10.62 -23.96 5.96
CA ARG A 61 11.90 -23.25 6.20
C ARG A 61 11.70 -21.81 6.68
N ASN A 62 10.49 -21.27 6.59
CA ASN A 62 10.19 -19.92 7.08
C ASN A 62 10.08 -19.93 8.61
N THR A 63 10.55 -18.85 9.23
CA THR A 63 10.34 -18.62 10.66
C THR A 63 9.02 -17.92 10.90
N CYS A 64 8.08 -18.59 11.59
CA CYS A 64 6.82 -18.00 12.02
C CYS A 64 6.99 -17.40 13.41
N PHE A 65 7.06 -16.08 13.51
CA PHE A 65 7.16 -15.38 14.79
C PHE A 65 5.80 -15.31 15.49
N ARG A 66 5.80 -15.64 16.78
CA ARG A 66 4.61 -15.50 17.63
C ARG A 66 4.26 -14.04 17.85
N SER A 67 5.26 -13.22 18.14
CA SER A 67 5.15 -11.79 18.42
C SER A 67 5.95 -10.98 17.41
N VAL A 68 5.38 -9.88 16.93
CA VAL A 68 6.02 -9.01 15.92
C VAL A 68 5.98 -7.57 16.43
N PHE A 69 7.15 -6.97 16.59
CA PHE A 69 7.35 -5.58 17.02
C PHE A 69 8.03 -4.75 15.93
N ARG A 70 7.78 -5.09 14.68
CA ARG A 70 8.33 -4.44 13.48
C ARG A 70 7.21 -3.95 12.59
N GLY A 71 7.28 -2.68 12.19
CA GLY A 71 6.40 -2.03 11.23
C GLY A 71 7.20 -1.59 10.01
N ALA A 72 7.67 -0.36 10.01
CA ALA A 72 8.51 0.24 8.96
C ALA A 72 7.79 0.34 7.59
N GLY A 73 6.49 0.62 7.61
CA GLY A 73 5.66 0.83 6.42
C GLY A 73 4.71 -0.32 6.06
N ALA A 74 4.79 -1.47 6.76
CA ALA A 74 3.82 -2.55 6.66
C ALA A 74 3.50 -3.08 8.07
N TYR A 75 2.22 -3.23 8.40
CA TYR A 75 1.78 -3.40 9.77
C TYR A 75 0.84 -4.59 9.93
N ARG A 76 1.06 -5.39 10.99
CA ARG A 76 0.10 -6.41 11.39
C ARG A 76 -1.03 -5.78 12.19
N HIS A 77 -2.25 -5.88 11.67
CA HIS A 77 -3.48 -5.51 12.37
C HIS A 77 -4.42 -6.71 12.46
N TYR A 78 -5.39 -6.64 13.34
CA TYR A 78 -6.44 -7.64 13.44
C TYR A 78 -7.33 -7.59 12.20
N ILE A 79 -7.54 -8.74 11.58
CA ILE A 79 -8.41 -8.87 10.41
C ILE A 79 -9.64 -9.67 10.82
N PRO A 80 -10.83 -9.07 10.88
CA PRO A 80 -12.07 -9.78 11.18
C PRO A 80 -12.33 -10.92 10.19
N ALA A 81 -12.83 -12.05 10.69
CA ALA A 81 -13.12 -13.23 9.85
C ALA A 81 -14.11 -12.92 8.70
N THR A 82 -15.01 -11.97 8.91
CA THR A 82 -15.96 -11.47 7.90
C THR A 82 -15.25 -10.97 6.65
N VAL A 83 -14.10 -10.30 6.78
CA VAL A 83 -13.33 -9.77 5.64
C VAL A 83 -12.99 -10.91 4.68
N ARG A 84 -12.32 -11.95 5.18
CA ARG A 84 -11.97 -13.11 4.35
C ARG A 84 -13.18 -13.80 3.76
N SER A 85 -14.25 -13.96 4.54
CA SER A 85 -15.48 -14.61 4.10
C SER A 85 -16.16 -13.90 2.94
N VAL A 86 -16.15 -12.56 2.94
CA VAL A 86 -16.78 -11.77 1.87
C VAL A 86 -15.89 -11.73 0.63
N VAL A 87 -14.60 -11.40 0.77
CA VAL A 87 -13.73 -11.20 -0.39
C VAL A 87 -13.37 -12.47 -1.14
N SER A 88 -13.59 -13.65 -0.53
CA SER A 88 -13.38 -14.94 -1.19
C SER A 88 -14.59 -15.45 -1.99
N LYS A 89 -15.69 -14.70 -2.05
CA LYS A 89 -16.86 -15.08 -2.83
C LYS A 89 -16.58 -15.02 -4.33
N GLU A 90 -17.13 -15.98 -5.06
CA GLU A 90 -16.91 -16.13 -6.51
C GLU A 90 -17.30 -14.87 -7.28
N GLU A 91 -18.35 -14.17 -6.86
CA GLU A 91 -18.83 -12.93 -7.48
C GLU A 91 -17.75 -11.83 -7.54
N PHE A 92 -16.84 -11.82 -6.56
CA PHE A 92 -15.75 -10.85 -6.51
C PHE A 92 -14.47 -11.38 -7.15
N VAL A 93 -14.08 -12.64 -6.86
CA VAL A 93 -12.79 -13.16 -7.34
C VAL A 93 -12.77 -13.48 -8.83
N THR A 94 -13.93 -13.67 -9.45
CA THR A 94 -14.05 -13.84 -10.91
C THR A 94 -14.31 -12.54 -11.66
N ALA A 95 -14.52 -11.42 -10.96
CA ALA A 95 -14.75 -10.13 -11.59
C ALA A 95 -13.48 -9.60 -12.26
N TYR A 96 -13.66 -9.05 -13.47
CA TYR A 96 -12.62 -8.34 -14.20
C TYR A 96 -12.87 -6.82 -14.11
N THR A 97 -12.09 -6.04 -14.82
CA THR A 97 -12.27 -4.60 -14.89
C THR A 97 -13.69 -4.23 -15.35
N PRO A 98 -14.44 -3.41 -14.61
CA PRO A 98 -15.85 -3.13 -14.86
C PRO A 98 -16.05 -2.09 -15.97
N TYR A 99 -15.63 -2.42 -17.21
CA TYR A 99 -15.80 -1.52 -18.37
C TYR A 99 -17.26 -1.38 -18.80
N GLN A 100 -18.03 -2.47 -18.75
CA GLN A 100 -19.44 -2.49 -19.13
C GLN A 100 -20.31 -2.31 -17.89
N ALA A 101 -20.87 -1.13 -17.73
CA ALA A 101 -21.67 -0.78 -16.55
C ALA A 101 -22.88 -1.70 -16.38
N GLU A 102 -23.47 -2.15 -17.49
CA GLU A 102 -24.69 -2.98 -17.52
C GLU A 102 -24.52 -4.32 -16.80
N ILE A 103 -23.35 -4.90 -16.81
CA ILE A 103 -23.06 -6.21 -16.20
C ILE A 103 -22.15 -6.12 -14.97
N SER A 104 -21.75 -4.93 -14.57
CA SER A 104 -20.73 -4.72 -13.52
C SER A 104 -21.24 -3.85 -12.36
N GLN A 105 -22.55 -3.71 -12.19
CA GLN A 105 -23.11 -2.78 -11.21
C GLN A 105 -22.64 -3.05 -9.78
N GLY A 106 -22.58 -4.31 -9.35
CA GLY A 106 -22.11 -4.66 -8.01
C GLY A 106 -20.65 -4.30 -7.76
N ILE A 107 -19.76 -4.51 -8.75
CA ILE A 107 -18.35 -4.13 -8.66
C ILE A 107 -18.18 -2.61 -8.70
N LEU A 108 -18.90 -1.91 -9.56
CA LEU A 108 -18.87 -0.45 -9.62
C LEU A 108 -19.38 0.15 -8.31
N GLN A 109 -20.44 -0.40 -7.72
CA GLN A 109 -20.94 0.03 -6.42
C GLN A 109 -19.88 -0.18 -5.33
N SER A 110 -19.20 -1.33 -5.29
CA SER A 110 -18.16 -1.59 -4.29
C SER A 110 -16.99 -0.62 -4.40
N ILE A 111 -16.61 -0.22 -5.62
CA ILE A 111 -15.60 0.82 -5.85
C ILE A 111 -16.11 2.18 -5.37
N PHE A 112 -17.34 2.54 -5.66
CA PHE A 112 -17.95 3.80 -5.22
C PHE A 112 -18.00 3.88 -3.68
N GLU A 113 -18.36 2.81 -3.01
CA GLU A 113 -18.34 2.71 -1.54
C GLU A 113 -16.92 2.85 -0.97
N PHE A 114 -15.92 2.21 -1.59
CA PHE A 114 -14.52 2.40 -1.24
C PHE A 114 -14.09 3.86 -1.36
N GLN A 115 -14.42 4.52 -2.48
CA GLN A 115 -14.11 5.93 -2.69
C GLN A 115 -14.72 6.82 -1.61
N THR A 116 -15.98 6.54 -1.23
CA THR A 116 -16.69 7.28 -0.17
C THR A 116 -15.97 7.11 1.17
N MET A 117 -15.63 5.86 1.55
CA MET A 117 -14.94 5.58 2.82
C MET A 117 -13.54 6.24 2.87
N ILE A 118 -12.83 6.31 1.75
CA ILE A 118 -11.55 7.02 1.70
C ILE A 118 -11.73 8.53 1.80
N CYS A 119 -12.78 9.09 1.19
CA CYS A 119 -13.11 10.51 1.37
C CYS A 119 -13.42 10.83 2.84
N ASP A 120 -14.24 10.01 3.49
CA ASP A 120 -14.59 10.17 4.91
C ASP A 120 -13.34 10.07 5.81
N LEU A 121 -12.47 9.09 5.57
CA LEU A 121 -11.25 8.89 6.33
C LEU A 121 -10.24 10.05 6.19
N THR A 122 -10.15 10.64 5.00
CA THR A 122 -9.18 11.69 4.70
C THR A 122 -9.72 13.10 4.83
N GLY A 123 -11.05 13.27 4.88
CA GLY A 123 -11.72 14.56 4.91
C GLY A 123 -11.61 15.33 3.59
N LEU A 124 -11.45 14.63 2.46
CA LEU A 124 -11.34 15.23 1.12
C LEU A 124 -12.51 14.83 0.21
N ASP A 125 -12.72 15.58 -0.87
CA ASP A 125 -13.96 15.56 -1.63
C ASP A 125 -14.12 14.37 -2.57
N VAL A 126 -13.02 13.86 -3.15
CA VAL A 126 -13.03 12.85 -4.21
C VAL A 126 -11.89 11.86 -4.03
N ALA A 127 -12.17 10.57 -4.17
CA ALA A 127 -11.16 9.51 -4.24
C ALA A 127 -11.25 8.74 -5.56
N ASN A 128 -10.15 8.11 -5.97
CA ASN A 128 -10.12 7.17 -7.09
C ASN A 128 -10.39 5.73 -6.63
N ALA A 129 -10.50 4.82 -7.59
CA ALA A 129 -10.74 3.39 -7.33
C ALA A 129 -9.56 2.67 -6.67
N SER A 130 -8.42 3.25 -6.55
CA SER A 130 -7.11 2.90 -5.99
C SER A 130 -5.98 2.97 -7.02
N VAL A 131 -4.76 2.89 -6.51
CA VAL A 131 -3.52 2.66 -7.25
C VAL A 131 -2.78 1.45 -6.66
N TYR A 132 -1.55 1.16 -7.11
CA TYR A 132 -0.87 -0.10 -6.78
C TYR A 132 -0.50 -0.24 -5.31
N ASP A 133 0.09 0.82 -4.72
CA ASP A 133 0.54 0.88 -3.33
C ASP A 133 0.70 2.34 -2.88
N GLY A 134 0.97 2.54 -1.60
CA GLY A 134 1.11 3.87 -1.01
C GLY A 134 2.29 4.68 -1.57
N ALA A 135 3.39 4.03 -1.92
CA ALA A 135 4.55 4.72 -2.51
C ALA A 135 4.24 5.23 -3.92
N THR A 136 3.55 4.40 -4.73
CA THR A 136 3.02 4.81 -6.04
C THR A 136 2.02 5.96 -5.89
N ALA A 137 1.12 5.87 -4.89
CA ALA A 137 0.15 6.93 -4.62
C ALA A 137 0.84 8.27 -4.31
N ALA A 138 1.90 8.25 -3.50
CA ALA A 138 2.70 9.43 -3.21
C ALA A 138 3.35 10.01 -4.47
N ALA A 139 4.01 9.17 -5.27
CA ALA A 139 4.67 9.60 -6.50
C ALA A 139 3.68 10.21 -7.53
N GLU A 140 2.53 9.58 -7.71
CA GLU A 140 1.45 10.08 -8.57
C GLU A 140 0.88 11.42 -8.06
N ALA A 141 0.73 11.58 -6.73
CA ALA A 141 0.25 12.82 -6.14
C ALA A 141 1.21 13.99 -6.39
N LEU A 142 2.52 13.76 -6.32
CA LEU A 142 3.50 14.79 -6.65
C LEU A 142 3.42 15.16 -8.14
N ALA A 143 3.29 14.17 -9.02
CA ALA A 143 3.12 14.39 -10.46
C ALA A 143 1.85 15.20 -10.78
N MET A 144 0.74 14.97 -10.06
CA MET A 144 -0.52 15.73 -10.18
C MET A 144 -0.34 17.22 -9.87
N CYS A 145 0.59 17.58 -8.99
CA CYS A 145 0.80 18.95 -8.52
C CYS A 145 1.58 19.81 -9.51
N ARG A 146 2.17 19.22 -10.55
CA ARG A 146 2.95 19.97 -11.55
C ARG A 146 2.11 21.00 -12.29
N GLU A 147 2.70 22.17 -12.49
CA GLU A 147 2.13 23.28 -13.25
C GLU A 147 3.23 23.99 -14.04
N PRO A 148 2.91 24.76 -15.09
CA PRO A 148 3.90 25.55 -15.79
C PRO A 148 4.66 26.48 -14.83
N GLY A 149 5.98 26.36 -14.81
CA GLY A 149 6.86 27.13 -13.90
C GLY A 149 6.95 26.55 -12.47
N ARG A 150 6.21 25.49 -12.13
CA ARG A 150 6.26 24.80 -10.84
C ARG A 150 6.54 23.31 -11.05
N ASN A 151 7.80 22.91 -10.89
CA ASN A 151 8.25 21.55 -11.21
C ASN A 151 9.12 20.94 -10.11
N ARG A 152 9.25 21.58 -8.95
CA ARG A 152 10.01 21.06 -7.81
C ARG A 152 9.07 20.60 -6.69
N ALA A 153 9.28 19.39 -6.16
CA ALA A 153 8.61 18.86 -4.98
C ALA A 153 9.57 18.94 -3.78
N LEU A 154 9.08 19.45 -2.66
CA LEU A 154 9.75 19.37 -1.37
C LEU A 154 9.17 18.19 -0.59
N VAL A 155 10.02 17.21 -0.27
CA VAL A 155 9.64 16.01 0.50
C VAL A 155 10.22 16.14 1.90
N LEU A 156 9.38 16.09 2.94
CA LEU A 156 9.89 16.20 4.30
C LEU A 156 10.71 14.98 4.71
N ALA A 157 11.78 15.19 5.48
CA ALA A 157 12.83 14.21 5.76
C ALA A 157 12.39 12.96 6.54
N GLY A 158 11.18 12.99 7.12
CA GLY A 158 10.59 11.85 7.81
C GLY A 158 9.88 10.84 6.90
N VAL A 159 9.94 10.99 5.57
CA VAL A 159 9.32 10.04 4.64
C VAL A 159 9.99 8.66 4.71
N ASN A 160 9.19 7.59 4.49
CA ASN A 160 9.73 6.24 4.35
C ASN A 160 10.80 6.20 3.24
N PRO A 161 12.04 5.75 3.53
CA PRO A 161 13.13 5.77 2.55
C PRO A 161 12.84 4.98 1.26
N ARG A 162 12.03 3.92 1.34
CA ARG A 162 11.63 3.12 0.17
C ARG A 162 10.60 3.88 -0.68
N ALA A 163 9.64 4.56 -0.03
CA ALA A 163 8.69 5.41 -0.74
C ALA A 163 9.40 6.59 -1.43
N LEU A 164 10.41 7.18 -0.78
CA LEU A 164 11.22 8.23 -1.39
C LEU A 164 11.88 7.75 -2.70
N ARG A 165 12.44 6.55 -2.72
CA ARG A 165 13.04 6.00 -3.95
C ARG A 165 12.03 5.80 -5.09
N VAL A 166 10.78 5.46 -4.76
CA VAL A 166 9.72 5.38 -5.78
C VAL A 166 9.38 6.79 -6.29
N ILE A 167 9.25 7.76 -5.39
CA ILE A 167 9.04 9.17 -5.74
C ILE A 167 10.15 9.67 -6.67
N GLU A 168 11.42 9.43 -6.33
CA GLU A 168 12.59 9.80 -7.13
C GLU A 168 12.56 9.15 -8.52
N THR A 169 12.15 7.88 -8.62
CA THR A 169 12.04 7.16 -9.90
C THR A 169 10.98 7.78 -10.81
N TYR A 170 9.81 8.10 -10.26
CA TYR A 170 8.73 8.78 -11.01
C TYR A 170 9.14 10.20 -11.39
N ALA A 171 9.79 10.91 -10.49
CA ALA A 171 10.29 12.26 -10.73
C ALA A 171 11.32 12.28 -11.87
N PHE A 172 12.27 11.31 -11.88
CA PHE A 172 13.21 11.14 -12.97
C PHE A 172 12.49 10.94 -14.31
N GLY A 173 11.50 10.03 -14.37
CA GLY A 173 10.74 9.75 -15.60
C GLY A 173 9.91 10.93 -16.10
N SER A 174 9.42 11.78 -15.19
CA SER A 174 8.61 12.96 -15.51
C SER A 174 9.42 14.25 -15.63
N GLY A 175 10.71 14.25 -15.32
CA GLY A 175 11.57 15.44 -15.28
C GLY A 175 11.21 16.41 -14.14
N MET A 176 10.64 15.92 -13.05
CA MET A 176 10.35 16.70 -11.84
C MET A 176 11.58 16.69 -10.92
N GLU A 177 11.87 17.81 -10.28
CA GLU A 177 12.90 17.90 -9.25
C GLU A 177 12.33 17.51 -7.89
N VAL A 178 13.06 16.68 -7.14
CA VAL A 178 12.71 16.27 -5.77
C VAL A 178 13.82 16.69 -4.83
N GLU A 179 13.46 17.42 -3.77
CA GLU A 179 14.36 17.84 -2.72
C GLU A 179 13.85 17.37 -1.37
N THR A 180 14.70 16.64 -0.61
CA THR A 180 14.38 16.25 0.76
C THR A 180 14.77 17.37 1.71
N VAL A 181 13.83 17.80 2.57
CA VAL A 181 13.95 18.98 3.41
C VAL A 181 13.55 18.67 4.86
N GLY A 182 14.31 19.15 5.83
CA GLY A 182 13.88 19.12 7.25
C GLY A 182 12.68 20.05 7.48
N THR A 183 11.76 19.68 8.38
CA THR A 183 10.58 20.49 8.71
C THR A 183 10.96 21.93 9.12
N LYS A 184 12.09 22.10 9.84
CA LYS A 184 12.59 23.41 10.27
C LYS A 184 13.10 24.29 9.14
N ASP A 185 13.56 23.68 8.04
CA ASP A 185 14.15 24.36 6.89
C ASP A 185 13.12 24.62 5.78
N LEU A 186 11.90 24.08 5.91
CA LEU A 186 10.86 24.15 4.88
C LEU A 186 10.61 25.58 4.40
N ALA A 187 10.41 26.53 5.32
CA ALA A 187 10.10 27.91 4.98
C ALA A 187 11.19 28.58 4.13
N ALA A 188 12.46 28.24 4.34
CA ALA A 188 13.59 28.78 3.59
C ALA A 188 13.75 28.14 2.19
N ARG A 189 13.14 26.98 1.96
CA ARG A 189 13.22 26.24 0.69
C ARG A 189 12.01 26.46 -0.22
N LEU A 190 10.94 27.02 0.31
CA LEU A 190 9.76 27.39 -0.48
C LEU A 190 10.08 28.53 -1.47
N GLY A 191 9.61 28.38 -2.70
CA GLY A 191 9.82 29.34 -3.79
C GLY A 191 8.74 29.22 -4.85
N PRO A 192 8.74 30.13 -5.84
CA PRO A 192 7.72 30.17 -6.90
C PRO A 192 7.78 28.95 -7.83
N ASP A 193 8.86 28.21 -7.83
CA ASP A 193 9.12 27.01 -8.62
C ASP A 193 8.63 25.71 -7.94
N VAL A 194 8.26 25.79 -6.63
CA VAL A 194 7.77 24.66 -5.86
C VAL A 194 6.33 24.32 -6.29
N ALA A 195 6.14 23.09 -6.78
CA ALA A 195 4.84 22.54 -7.13
C ALA A 195 4.05 22.06 -5.91
N CYS A 196 4.73 21.35 -5.01
CA CYS A 196 4.11 20.80 -3.81
C CYS A 196 5.11 20.54 -2.67
N VAL A 197 4.53 20.41 -1.48
CA VAL A 197 5.19 19.88 -0.28
C VAL A 197 4.53 18.55 0.06
N TYR A 198 5.33 17.52 0.32
CA TYR A 198 4.88 16.20 0.77
C TYR A 198 5.29 15.95 2.22
N LEU A 199 4.32 15.62 3.05
CA LEU A 199 4.49 15.19 4.44
C LEU A 199 3.90 13.79 4.61
N GLN A 200 4.64 12.84 5.17
CA GLN A 200 4.11 11.57 5.67
C GLN A 200 3.70 11.71 7.13
N GLN A 201 2.47 11.34 7.48
CA GLN A 201 1.90 11.49 8.82
C GLN A 201 1.24 10.20 9.32
N PRO A 202 1.70 9.58 10.43
CA PRO A 202 3.00 9.83 11.08
C PRO A 202 4.18 9.59 10.14
N ASP A 203 5.34 10.17 10.47
CA ASP A 203 6.54 9.95 9.68
C ASP A 203 7.07 8.50 9.83
N PHE A 204 8.10 8.13 9.06
CA PHE A 204 8.68 6.78 9.08
C PHE A 204 9.21 6.37 10.47
N TYR A 205 9.60 7.32 11.27
CA TYR A 205 10.12 7.11 12.62
C TYR A 205 9.02 7.16 13.69
N GLY A 206 7.77 7.31 13.26
CA GLY A 206 6.57 7.34 14.09
C GLY A 206 6.16 8.73 14.59
N THR A 207 6.90 9.78 14.26
CA THR A 207 6.66 11.15 14.74
C THR A 207 5.38 11.74 14.17
N ILE A 208 4.65 12.46 15.00
CA ILE A 208 3.47 13.25 14.60
C ILE A 208 3.94 14.70 14.41
N GLU A 209 3.89 15.17 13.16
CA GLU A 209 4.31 16.53 12.78
C GLU A 209 3.11 17.51 12.85
N ASP A 210 3.39 18.83 12.92
CA ASP A 210 2.36 19.86 12.76
C ASP A 210 1.98 20.03 11.27
N ALA A 211 1.11 19.10 10.80
CA ALA A 211 0.69 19.06 9.41
C ALA A 211 -0.04 20.33 8.97
N GLU A 212 -0.82 20.98 9.88
CA GLU A 212 -1.49 22.24 9.58
C GLU A 212 -0.48 23.38 9.31
N ALA A 213 0.61 23.45 10.10
CA ALA A 213 1.65 24.46 9.88
C ALA A 213 2.35 24.22 8.54
N VAL A 214 2.62 22.97 8.18
CA VAL A 214 3.19 22.59 6.87
C VAL A 214 2.26 23.01 5.73
N GLY A 215 0.97 22.70 5.83
CA GLY A 215 -0.04 23.08 4.84
C GLY A 215 -0.13 24.61 4.66
N ARG A 216 -0.18 25.37 5.76
CA ARG A 216 -0.18 26.84 5.71
C ARG A 216 1.06 27.41 5.02
N LEU A 217 2.24 26.86 5.31
CA LEU A 217 3.50 27.30 4.66
C LEU A 217 3.49 27.00 3.16
N ALA A 218 3.07 25.81 2.76
CA ALA A 218 2.96 25.41 1.36
C ALA A 218 2.04 26.37 0.59
N HIS A 219 0.83 26.62 1.10
CA HIS A 219 -0.15 27.48 0.46
C HIS A 219 0.29 28.96 0.42
N ALA A 220 0.96 29.43 1.46
CA ALA A 220 1.50 30.82 1.45
C ALA A 220 2.52 31.03 0.33
N ALA A 221 3.24 29.98 -0.11
CA ALA A 221 4.13 30.00 -1.26
C ALA A 221 3.42 29.67 -2.61
N GLY A 222 2.11 29.40 -2.57
CA GLY A 222 1.33 28.97 -3.72
C GLY A 222 1.62 27.53 -4.16
N ALA A 223 2.28 26.72 -3.35
CA ALA A 223 2.52 25.30 -3.57
C ALA A 223 1.32 24.47 -3.07
N LYS A 224 1.13 23.28 -3.64
CA LYS A 224 0.15 22.31 -3.14
C LYS A 224 0.67 21.59 -1.90
N PHE A 225 -0.25 21.16 -1.03
CA PHE A 225 0.08 20.31 0.11
C PHE A 225 -0.43 18.89 -0.13
N VAL A 226 0.50 17.92 -0.11
CA VAL A 226 0.23 16.49 -0.23
C VAL A 226 0.53 15.82 1.10
N MET A 227 -0.46 15.12 1.66
CA MET A 227 -0.31 14.43 2.94
C MET A 227 -0.36 12.91 2.76
N GLY A 228 0.71 12.21 3.14
CA GLY A 228 0.75 10.76 3.26
C GLY A 228 0.15 10.33 4.60
N VAL A 229 -0.85 9.48 4.59
CA VAL A 229 -1.67 9.16 5.76
C VAL A 229 -1.55 7.67 6.11
N ASN A 230 -1.26 7.36 7.37
CA ASN A 230 -1.50 6.01 7.90
C ASN A 230 -3.00 5.88 8.21
N PRO A 231 -3.71 4.92 7.60
CA PRO A 231 -5.18 4.86 7.69
C PRO A 231 -5.71 4.49 9.09
N ILE A 232 -4.91 3.83 9.92
CA ILE A 232 -5.31 3.55 11.32
C ILE A 232 -5.07 4.79 12.18
N ALA A 233 -3.94 5.48 12.01
CA ALA A 233 -3.66 6.72 12.74
C ALA A 233 -4.68 7.84 12.42
N ALA A 234 -5.21 7.85 11.19
CA ALA A 234 -6.24 8.80 10.76
C ALA A 234 -7.52 8.77 11.63
N ALA A 235 -7.78 7.68 12.34
CA ALA A 235 -8.91 7.59 13.27
C ALA A 235 -8.71 8.44 14.56
N LEU A 236 -7.48 8.87 14.86
CA LEU A 236 -7.16 9.69 16.05
C LEU A 236 -6.58 11.06 15.69
N LEU A 237 -5.90 11.17 14.57
CA LEU A 237 -5.26 12.41 14.14
C LEU A 237 -6.24 13.25 13.32
N LYS A 238 -5.96 14.55 13.23
CA LYS A 238 -6.69 15.42 12.29
C LYS A 238 -6.58 14.86 10.88
N SER A 239 -7.71 14.85 10.18
CA SER A 239 -7.76 14.40 8.79
C SER A 239 -6.88 15.29 7.89
N ALA A 240 -6.51 14.76 6.74
CA ALA A 240 -5.74 15.53 5.75
C ALA A 240 -6.49 16.79 5.30
N GLY A 241 -7.83 16.71 5.16
CA GLY A 241 -8.69 17.85 4.83
C GLY A 241 -8.66 18.92 5.91
N GLU A 242 -8.75 18.57 7.19
CA GLU A 242 -8.62 19.51 8.31
C GLU A 242 -7.23 20.17 8.38
N CYS A 243 -6.18 19.43 7.97
CA CYS A 243 -4.83 19.97 7.85
C CYS A 243 -4.61 20.82 6.58
N GLY A 244 -5.63 20.96 5.73
CA GLY A 244 -5.57 21.75 4.51
C GLY A 244 -4.87 21.06 3.34
N ALA A 245 -4.81 19.72 3.31
CA ALA A 245 -4.21 19.02 2.18
C ALA A 245 -5.02 19.19 0.89
N ASP A 246 -4.33 19.40 -0.24
CA ASP A 246 -4.93 19.37 -1.57
C ASP A 246 -5.12 17.94 -2.06
N VAL A 247 -4.21 17.03 -1.64
CA VAL A 247 -4.22 15.60 -1.97
C VAL A 247 -3.80 14.81 -0.73
N ALA A 248 -4.53 13.74 -0.43
CA ALA A 248 -4.12 12.75 0.55
C ALA A 248 -3.86 11.40 -0.13
N VAL A 249 -2.83 10.72 0.32
CA VAL A 249 -2.41 9.41 -0.19
C VAL A 249 -2.04 8.49 0.96
N GLY A 250 -2.04 7.19 0.73
CA GLY A 250 -1.58 6.28 1.76
C GLY A 250 -1.53 4.83 1.30
N GLU A 251 -0.94 4.01 2.16
CA GLU A 251 -0.93 2.56 2.02
C GLU A 251 -2.12 1.97 2.79
N GLY A 252 -3.01 1.30 2.05
CA GLY A 252 -4.22 0.70 2.61
C GLY A 252 -4.05 -0.72 3.15
N GLN A 253 -2.84 -1.30 3.13
CA GLN A 253 -2.58 -2.64 3.68
C GLN A 253 -3.14 -2.83 5.10
N PRO A 254 -3.05 -1.87 6.03
CA PRO A 254 -3.62 -1.99 7.37
C PRO A 254 -5.14 -2.21 7.40
N LEU A 255 -5.84 -1.89 6.33
CA LEU A 255 -7.29 -2.02 6.22
C LEU A 255 -7.71 -3.43 5.79
N GLY A 256 -7.32 -4.44 6.57
CA GLY A 256 -7.80 -5.82 6.41
C GLY A 256 -6.96 -6.72 5.50
N MET A 257 -5.76 -6.31 5.10
CA MET A 257 -4.85 -7.15 4.32
C MET A 257 -3.71 -7.70 5.17
N PRO A 258 -3.37 -9.00 5.04
CA PRO A 258 -2.18 -9.57 5.68
C PRO A 258 -0.91 -9.01 5.03
N LEU A 259 0.24 -9.21 5.69
CA LEU A 259 1.53 -8.74 5.16
C LEU A 259 1.92 -9.40 3.83
N SER A 260 1.53 -10.65 3.60
CA SER A 260 1.67 -11.41 2.34
C SER A 260 3.02 -11.25 1.64
N TRP A 261 4.11 -11.21 2.41
CA TRP A 261 5.49 -11.05 1.91
C TRP A 261 5.69 -9.85 0.96
N GLY A 262 4.91 -8.80 1.13
CA GLY A 262 5.03 -7.55 0.37
C GLY A 262 3.94 -7.31 -0.67
N GLY A 263 2.85 -8.05 -0.63
CA GLY A 263 1.73 -7.73 -1.50
C GLY A 263 0.88 -8.92 -1.97
N PRO A 264 -0.19 -8.64 -2.73
CA PRO A 264 -0.57 -7.30 -3.21
C PRO A 264 -1.01 -6.37 -2.08
N TYR A 265 -0.72 -5.06 -2.22
CA TYR A 265 -1.13 -4.00 -1.29
C TYR A 265 -2.11 -3.04 -1.96
N LEU A 266 -2.34 -1.85 -1.38
CA LEU A 266 -3.39 -0.95 -1.81
C LEU A 266 -2.98 0.51 -1.66
N GLY A 267 -2.66 1.19 -2.76
CA GLY A 267 -2.53 2.63 -2.73
C GLY A 267 -3.90 3.31 -2.76
N PHE A 268 -4.21 4.18 -1.81
CA PHE A 268 -5.37 5.04 -1.89
C PHE A 268 -4.99 6.49 -2.16
N MET A 269 -5.87 7.20 -2.84
CA MET A 269 -5.70 8.61 -3.17
C MET A 269 -7.03 9.33 -3.08
N SER A 270 -7.03 10.48 -2.41
CA SER A 270 -8.14 11.41 -2.41
C SER A 270 -7.65 12.83 -2.62
N ALA A 271 -8.52 13.71 -3.09
CA ALA A 271 -8.16 15.07 -3.42
C ALA A 271 -9.34 16.03 -3.25
N THR A 272 -9.04 17.33 -3.20
CA THR A 272 -10.06 18.37 -3.30
C THR A 272 -10.72 18.35 -4.69
N THR A 273 -11.94 18.87 -4.78
CA THR A 273 -12.66 19.02 -6.06
C THR A 273 -11.83 19.72 -7.12
N ALA A 274 -11.00 20.70 -6.74
CA ALA A 274 -10.09 21.41 -7.64
C ALA A 274 -9.06 20.49 -8.31
N MET A 275 -8.61 19.45 -7.61
CA MET A 275 -7.62 18.49 -8.08
C MET A 275 -8.25 17.25 -8.77
N MET A 276 -9.56 17.06 -8.69
CA MET A 276 -10.28 15.86 -9.18
C MET A 276 -9.89 15.47 -10.62
N ARG A 277 -9.79 16.43 -11.52
CA ARG A 277 -9.45 16.16 -12.94
C ARG A 277 -8.00 15.75 -13.17
N LYS A 278 -7.14 15.85 -12.14
CA LYS A 278 -5.73 15.43 -12.18
C LYS A 278 -5.51 14.07 -11.51
N LEU A 279 -6.50 13.53 -10.74
CA LEU A 279 -6.42 12.23 -10.10
C LEU A 279 -6.14 11.12 -11.13
N PRO A 280 -5.11 10.27 -10.94
CA PRO A 280 -4.88 9.12 -11.81
C PRO A 280 -5.90 8.01 -11.58
N GLY A 281 -5.93 7.03 -12.48
CA GLY A 281 -6.75 5.84 -12.34
C GLY A 281 -8.26 6.10 -12.53
N ARG A 282 -9.06 5.08 -12.24
CA ARG A 282 -10.51 5.10 -12.45
C ARG A 282 -11.23 5.84 -11.34
N ILE A 283 -12.33 6.46 -11.71
CA ILE A 283 -13.30 7.04 -10.76
C ILE A 283 -14.68 6.52 -11.16
N VAL A 284 -15.41 5.99 -10.19
CA VAL A 284 -16.82 5.59 -10.35
C VAL A 284 -17.71 6.72 -9.86
N GLY A 285 -18.72 7.03 -10.64
CA GLY A 285 -19.77 7.98 -10.30
C GLY A 285 -21.13 7.30 -10.16
N GLU A 286 -21.98 7.88 -9.33
CA GLU A 286 -23.39 7.50 -9.23
C GLU A 286 -24.22 8.21 -10.32
N THR A 287 -25.18 7.49 -10.87
CA THR A 287 -26.12 7.96 -11.90
C THR A 287 -27.47 7.26 -11.72
N VAL A 288 -28.36 7.42 -12.70
CA VAL A 288 -29.61 6.67 -12.79
C VAL A 288 -29.68 5.94 -14.14
N ASP A 289 -30.34 4.78 -14.17
CA ASP A 289 -30.62 4.04 -15.41
C ASP A 289 -31.82 4.66 -16.17
N ALA A 290 -32.16 4.05 -17.31
CA ALA A 290 -33.27 4.52 -18.13
C ALA A 290 -34.64 4.43 -17.44
N ALA A 291 -34.79 3.63 -16.37
CA ALA A 291 -35.98 3.50 -15.55
C ALA A 291 -35.97 4.42 -14.31
N GLY A 292 -34.88 5.19 -14.10
CA GLY A 292 -34.70 6.07 -12.96
C GLY A 292 -34.15 5.37 -11.70
N ASN A 293 -33.72 4.12 -11.79
CA ASN A 293 -33.08 3.43 -10.67
C ASN A 293 -31.62 3.88 -10.49
N ARG A 294 -31.13 3.86 -9.25
CA ARG A 294 -29.75 4.13 -8.92
C ARG A 294 -28.80 3.20 -9.67
N ALA A 295 -27.77 3.74 -10.30
CA ALA A 295 -26.78 3.02 -11.08
C ALA A 295 -25.40 3.64 -10.94
N PHE A 296 -24.37 2.89 -11.34
CA PHE A 296 -22.97 3.29 -11.23
C PHE A 296 -22.26 3.16 -12.59
N VAL A 297 -21.37 4.11 -12.88
CA VAL A 297 -20.62 4.13 -14.15
C VAL A 297 -19.18 4.61 -13.90
N LEU A 298 -18.26 4.21 -14.77
CA LEU A 298 -16.95 4.86 -14.85
C LEU A 298 -17.11 6.27 -15.38
N THR A 299 -16.49 7.24 -14.70
CA THR A 299 -16.57 8.66 -15.07
C THR A 299 -15.19 9.27 -15.29
N LEU A 300 -15.13 10.47 -15.92
CA LEU A 300 -13.90 11.19 -16.19
C LEU A 300 -12.83 10.38 -16.95
N GLN A 301 -13.20 9.39 -17.73
CA GLN A 301 -12.30 8.47 -18.44
C GLN A 301 -11.36 9.17 -19.44
N ALA A 302 -11.72 10.36 -19.94
CA ALA A 302 -10.90 11.13 -20.88
C ALA A 302 -9.49 11.48 -20.37
N ARG A 303 -9.20 11.29 -19.05
CA ARG A 303 -7.88 11.49 -18.45
C ARG A 303 -6.97 10.27 -18.63
N GLU A 304 -7.54 9.08 -18.83
CA GLU A 304 -6.84 7.82 -18.80
C GLU A 304 -5.95 7.59 -20.02
N GLN A 305 -4.88 6.81 -19.82
CA GLN A 305 -3.84 6.56 -20.83
C GLN A 305 -4.40 5.94 -22.13
N HIS A 306 -5.38 5.05 -22.05
CA HIS A 306 -5.96 4.40 -23.23
C HIS A 306 -6.71 5.40 -24.17
N ILE A 307 -7.07 6.58 -23.65
CA ILE A 307 -7.68 7.68 -24.43
C ILE A 307 -6.64 8.74 -24.74
N ARG A 308 -5.91 9.25 -23.74
CA ARG A 308 -4.94 10.34 -23.86
C ARG A 308 -3.60 9.92 -24.46
N ARG A 309 -3.26 8.63 -24.40
CA ARG A 309 -2.00 8.05 -24.88
C ARG A 309 -0.79 8.78 -24.30
N GLU A 310 0.11 9.30 -25.14
CA GLU A 310 1.32 10.04 -24.72
C GLU A 310 1.03 11.35 -23.95
N ARG A 311 -0.19 11.83 -23.99
CA ARG A 311 -0.62 13.05 -23.27
C ARG A 311 -1.25 12.76 -21.91
N ALA A 312 -1.32 11.50 -21.50
CA ALA A 312 -1.82 11.14 -20.18
C ALA A 312 -0.85 11.63 -19.09
N SER A 313 -1.39 12.12 -18.00
CA SER A 313 -0.59 12.55 -16.84
C SER A 313 -0.07 11.37 -16.02
N SER A 314 -0.63 10.19 -16.19
CA SER A 314 -0.29 8.95 -15.49
C SER A 314 -0.44 7.76 -16.43
N ASN A 315 0.34 6.71 -16.18
CA ASN A 315 0.23 5.41 -16.86
C ASN A 315 -0.54 4.35 -16.04
N ILE A 316 -1.16 4.76 -14.94
CA ILE A 316 -2.06 3.89 -14.16
C ILE A 316 -3.22 3.45 -15.06
N CYS A 317 -3.35 2.14 -15.27
CA CYS A 317 -4.42 1.53 -16.05
C CYS A 317 -5.35 0.71 -15.17
N SER A 318 -4.79 -0.28 -14.47
CA SER A 318 -5.52 -1.11 -13.52
C SER A 318 -5.26 -0.65 -12.09
N ASN A 319 -6.20 -0.96 -11.20
CA ASN A 319 -6.10 -0.71 -9.78
C ASN A 319 -6.07 -2.04 -9.00
N GLN A 320 -6.00 -1.98 -7.69
CA GLN A 320 -6.03 -3.13 -6.78
C GLN A 320 -7.47 -3.39 -6.31
N ASN A 321 -8.36 -3.78 -7.24
CA ASN A 321 -9.80 -3.83 -6.98
C ASN A 321 -10.19 -4.76 -5.82
N LEU A 322 -9.63 -5.97 -5.75
CA LEU A 322 -9.91 -6.90 -4.65
C LEU A 322 -9.36 -6.40 -3.32
N CYS A 323 -8.22 -5.70 -3.32
CA CYS A 323 -7.67 -5.06 -2.13
C CYS A 323 -8.54 -3.86 -1.68
N ALA A 324 -9.05 -3.08 -2.62
CA ALA A 324 -9.99 -1.99 -2.33
C ALA A 324 -11.30 -2.52 -1.72
N LEU A 325 -11.84 -3.62 -2.28
CA LEU A 325 -12.98 -4.31 -1.68
C LEU A 325 -12.66 -4.82 -0.27
N THR A 326 -11.46 -5.40 -0.07
CA THR A 326 -11.01 -5.86 1.24
C THR A 326 -11.01 -4.72 2.26
N ALA A 327 -10.48 -3.55 1.88
CA ALA A 327 -10.48 -2.36 2.72
C ALA A 327 -11.91 -1.88 3.03
N SER A 328 -12.81 -1.88 2.04
CA SER A 328 -14.21 -1.50 2.25
C SER A 328 -14.92 -2.43 3.23
N VAL A 329 -14.74 -3.74 3.08
CA VAL A 329 -15.33 -4.74 4.00
C VAL A 329 -14.75 -4.60 5.40
N TYR A 330 -13.44 -4.34 5.52
CA TYR A 330 -12.79 -4.09 6.80
C TYR A 330 -13.37 -2.84 7.48
N LEU A 331 -13.42 -1.71 6.77
CA LEU A 331 -13.95 -0.45 7.30
C LEU A 331 -15.43 -0.58 7.69
N ALA A 332 -16.25 -1.23 6.87
CA ALA A 332 -17.64 -1.50 7.18
C ALA A 332 -17.83 -2.43 8.40
N THR A 333 -16.93 -3.43 8.56
CA THR A 333 -16.97 -4.36 9.69
C THR A 333 -16.53 -3.70 10.99
N MET A 334 -15.48 -2.89 10.96
CA MET A 334 -14.93 -2.19 12.12
C MET A 334 -15.84 -1.02 12.53
N GLY A 335 -16.38 -0.31 11.55
CA GLY A 335 -17.06 0.96 11.77
C GLY A 335 -16.10 2.03 12.34
N SER A 336 -16.63 3.22 12.59
CA SER A 336 -15.85 4.32 13.20
C SER A 336 -15.30 3.95 14.57
N ASP A 337 -16.16 3.39 15.44
CA ASP A 337 -15.79 3.03 16.82
C ASP A 337 -14.72 1.94 16.86
N GLY A 338 -14.81 0.92 15.99
CA GLY A 338 -13.82 -0.15 15.92
C GLY A 338 -12.47 0.36 15.43
N LEU A 339 -12.45 1.26 14.45
CA LEU A 339 -11.23 1.86 13.93
C LEU A 339 -10.56 2.75 14.99
N VAL A 340 -11.33 3.57 15.71
CA VAL A 340 -10.84 4.39 16.84
C VAL A 340 -10.22 3.50 17.92
N ARG A 341 -10.92 2.44 18.35
CA ARG A 341 -10.40 1.51 19.38
C ARG A 341 -9.11 0.81 18.94
N ALA A 342 -9.00 0.43 17.67
CA ALA A 342 -7.77 -0.16 17.14
C ALA A 342 -6.62 0.85 17.23
N ALA A 343 -6.86 2.09 16.81
CA ALA A 343 -5.88 3.16 16.85
C ALA A 343 -5.45 3.53 18.28
N GLU A 344 -6.42 3.67 19.21
CA GLU A 344 -6.13 3.90 20.63
C GLU A 344 -5.29 2.79 21.25
N SER A 345 -5.61 1.53 20.90
CA SER A 345 -4.85 0.37 21.38
C SER A 345 -3.42 0.37 20.83
N CYS A 346 -3.24 0.67 19.54
CA CYS A 346 -1.92 0.82 18.93
C CYS A 346 -1.09 1.88 19.66
N HIS A 347 -1.65 3.05 19.85
CA HIS A 347 -1.00 4.16 20.55
C HIS A 347 -0.64 3.79 21.99
N ALA A 348 -1.60 3.27 22.77
CA ALA A 348 -1.37 2.90 24.15
C ALA A 348 -0.31 1.79 24.31
N ASN A 349 -0.34 0.78 23.44
CA ASN A 349 0.62 -0.32 23.47
C ASN A 349 2.04 0.13 23.12
N ALA A 350 2.20 1.01 22.14
CA ALA A 350 3.50 1.56 21.77
C ALA A 350 4.09 2.45 22.88
N HIS A 351 3.27 3.28 23.52
CA HIS A 351 3.71 4.10 24.66
C HIS A 351 4.02 3.24 25.89
N TYR A 352 3.27 2.19 26.14
CA TYR A 352 3.61 1.21 27.20
C TYR A 352 4.95 0.54 26.90
N LEU A 353 5.17 0.08 25.67
CA LEU A 353 6.45 -0.52 25.25
C LEU A 353 7.61 0.46 25.43
N ALA A 354 7.48 1.71 24.98
CA ALA A 354 8.51 2.74 25.13
C ALA A 354 8.91 2.96 26.60
N GLY A 355 7.90 3.04 27.50
CA GLY A 355 8.14 3.18 28.94
C GLY A 355 8.86 1.96 29.53
N ARG A 356 8.53 0.75 29.08
CA ARG A 356 9.18 -0.50 29.57
C ARG A 356 10.61 -0.62 29.07
N LEU A 357 10.89 -0.25 27.82
CA LEU A 357 12.24 -0.26 27.23
C LEU A 357 13.18 0.76 27.91
N ALA A 358 12.66 1.91 28.30
CA ALA A 358 13.43 2.93 29.03
C ALA A 358 14.02 2.35 30.33
N GLY A 359 13.28 1.47 31.04
CA GLY A 359 13.76 0.77 32.22
C GLY A 359 14.91 -0.21 31.97
N LEU A 360 15.18 -0.57 30.71
CA LEU A 360 16.28 -1.45 30.29
C LEU A 360 17.44 -0.68 29.63
N GLY A 361 17.46 0.65 29.70
CA GLY A 361 18.52 1.48 29.15
C GLY A 361 18.35 1.84 27.67
N PHE A 362 17.22 1.54 27.05
CA PHE A 362 16.90 2.02 25.70
C PHE A 362 16.41 3.47 25.77
N VAL A 363 17.16 4.38 25.17
CA VAL A 363 16.82 5.81 25.20
C VAL A 363 16.03 6.16 23.94
N ARG A 364 14.78 6.60 24.12
CA ARG A 364 13.95 7.09 23.00
C ARG A 364 14.55 8.37 22.42
N GLU A 365 14.63 8.47 21.09
CA GLU A 365 14.97 9.73 20.43
C GLU A 365 13.89 10.79 20.71
N ASP A 366 14.33 12.00 21.07
CA ASP A 366 13.41 13.12 21.26
C ASP A 366 13.03 13.73 19.90
N ARG A 367 11.99 13.16 19.29
CA ARG A 367 11.40 13.59 18.02
C ARG A 367 9.98 14.17 18.20
N GLY A 368 9.54 14.36 19.44
CA GLY A 368 8.18 14.80 19.76
C GLY A 368 7.21 13.64 20.05
N GLU A 369 5.94 13.89 19.83
CA GLU A 369 4.85 12.88 19.98
C GLU A 369 4.94 11.83 18.89
N PHE A 370 4.50 10.61 19.20
CA PHE A 370 4.52 9.50 18.25
C PHE A 370 3.23 8.65 18.34
N PHE A 371 2.91 7.95 17.28
CA PHE A 371 1.70 7.14 17.23
C PHE A 371 1.95 5.70 17.71
N HIS A 372 2.41 4.80 16.84
CA HIS A 372 2.60 3.38 17.14
C HIS A 372 3.99 2.85 16.79
N GLU A 373 4.84 3.73 16.26
CA GLU A 373 6.26 3.49 16.03
C GLU A 373 7.09 4.55 16.77
N PHE A 374 8.29 4.15 17.19
CA PHE A 374 9.26 5.04 17.81
C PHE A 374 10.68 4.48 17.73
N VAL A 375 11.66 5.36 17.76
CA VAL A 375 13.08 4.98 17.68
C VAL A 375 13.73 5.05 19.06
N THR A 376 14.57 4.04 19.37
CA THR A 376 15.47 4.08 20.53
C THR A 376 16.90 3.82 20.12
N SER A 377 17.86 4.35 20.87
CA SER A 377 19.20 3.76 20.91
C SER A 377 19.15 2.44 21.66
N SER A 378 20.09 1.53 21.37
CA SER A 378 20.25 0.26 22.07
C SER A 378 21.46 0.30 22.99
N PRO A 379 21.37 -0.19 24.25
CA PRO A 379 22.52 -0.30 25.15
C PRO A 379 23.48 -1.44 24.80
N VAL A 380 23.06 -2.32 23.88
CA VAL A 380 23.82 -3.49 23.43
C VAL A 380 23.86 -3.57 21.90
N PRO A 381 24.76 -4.34 21.29
CA PRO A 381 24.80 -4.54 19.83
C PRO A 381 23.46 -5.06 19.30
N VAL A 382 22.87 -4.33 18.34
CA VAL A 382 21.50 -4.55 17.85
C VAL A 382 21.36 -5.93 17.20
N GLY A 383 22.28 -6.34 16.32
CA GLY A 383 22.21 -7.63 15.63
C GLY A 383 22.11 -8.80 16.60
N GLY A 384 22.98 -8.86 17.62
CA GLY A 384 22.95 -9.92 18.62
C GLY A 384 21.68 -9.92 19.47
N LEU A 385 21.12 -8.75 19.75
CA LEU A 385 19.83 -8.63 20.45
C LEU A 385 18.70 -9.18 19.59
N LEU A 386 18.62 -8.78 18.32
CA LEU A 386 17.55 -9.25 17.42
C LEU A 386 17.62 -10.77 17.17
N ASP A 387 18.83 -11.35 17.07
CA ASP A 387 19.02 -12.79 16.95
C ASP A 387 18.54 -13.52 18.23
N ALA A 388 18.83 -12.99 19.41
CA ALA A 388 18.36 -13.55 20.66
C ALA A 388 16.83 -13.51 20.79
N LEU A 389 16.19 -12.44 20.33
CA LEU A 389 14.73 -12.33 20.27
C LEU A 389 14.14 -13.31 19.26
N ALA A 390 14.74 -13.45 18.09
CA ALA A 390 14.30 -14.39 17.07
C ALA A 390 14.33 -15.84 17.57
N ALA A 391 15.35 -16.21 18.35
CA ALA A 391 15.45 -17.53 18.99
C ALA A 391 14.32 -17.79 20.00
N GLU A 392 13.72 -16.75 20.61
CA GLU A 392 12.54 -16.84 21.49
C GLU A 392 11.21 -16.69 20.72
N GLY A 393 11.23 -16.70 19.36
CA GLY A 393 10.04 -16.57 18.52
C GLY A 393 9.46 -15.15 18.46
N ILE A 394 10.30 -14.13 18.70
CA ILE A 394 9.93 -12.71 18.69
C ILE A 394 10.65 -12.02 17.53
N LEU A 395 9.91 -11.42 16.59
CA LEU A 395 10.48 -10.50 15.64
C LEU A 395 10.60 -9.12 16.29
N GLY A 396 11.83 -8.74 16.67
CA GLY A 396 12.15 -7.41 17.21
C GLY A 396 11.99 -6.30 16.19
N GLY A 397 12.21 -5.06 16.62
CA GLY A 397 12.13 -3.86 15.77
C GLY A 397 13.07 -3.92 14.55
N LEU A 398 13.04 -2.89 13.74
CA LEU A 398 13.94 -2.72 12.60
C LEU A 398 15.23 -2.06 13.06
N GLU A 399 16.38 -2.69 12.78
CA GLU A 399 17.68 -2.06 12.98
C GLU A 399 17.84 -0.85 12.05
N LEU A 400 18.27 0.24 12.60
CA LEU A 400 18.65 1.46 11.90
C LEU A 400 20.14 1.75 12.13
N ASP A 401 20.72 2.59 11.27
CA ASP A 401 22.12 2.99 11.40
C ASP A 401 22.41 3.61 12.78
N GLY A 402 23.65 3.42 13.27
CA GLY A 402 24.10 4.02 14.52
C GLY A 402 23.60 3.30 15.78
N GLY A 403 23.29 2.02 15.72
CA GLY A 403 22.88 1.23 16.90
C GLY A 403 21.46 1.57 17.38
N ARG A 404 20.59 2.00 16.49
CA ARG A 404 19.22 2.38 16.75
C ARG A 404 18.25 1.30 16.33
N ILE A 405 17.07 1.29 16.93
CA ILE A 405 15.99 0.34 16.61
C ILE A 405 14.68 1.13 16.46
N LEU A 406 13.99 0.92 15.34
CA LEU A 406 12.60 1.34 15.14
C LEU A 406 11.68 0.24 15.65
N TRP A 407 10.94 0.53 16.70
CA TRP A 407 9.95 -0.35 17.30
C TRP A 407 8.56 -0.03 16.80
N CYS A 408 7.71 -1.04 16.71
CA CYS A 408 6.30 -0.90 16.40
C CYS A 408 5.47 -1.76 17.35
N ALA A 409 4.34 -1.24 17.81
CA ALA A 409 3.31 -2.02 18.50
C ALA A 409 1.94 -1.66 17.97
N THR A 410 1.13 -2.67 17.67
CA THR A 410 -0.24 -2.51 17.21
C THR A 410 -1.22 -3.03 18.28
N GLU A 411 -2.51 -3.05 17.98
CA GLU A 411 -3.53 -3.66 18.85
C GLU A 411 -3.33 -5.17 19.06
N LEU A 412 -2.53 -5.82 18.21
CA LEU A 412 -2.17 -7.23 18.35
C LEU A 412 -1.09 -7.49 19.41
N ASN A 413 -0.39 -6.46 19.86
CA ASN A 413 0.64 -6.56 20.90
C ASN A 413 0.05 -6.20 22.26
N ASP A 414 -0.59 -7.14 22.93
CA ASP A 414 -1.13 -6.93 24.27
C ASP A 414 -0.01 -6.75 25.34
N ARG A 415 -0.39 -6.37 26.57
CA ARG A 415 0.58 -6.17 27.67
C ARG A 415 1.41 -7.41 27.95
N ALA A 416 0.81 -8.60 27.88
CA ALA A 416 1.52 -9.85 28.13
C ALA A 416 2.55 -10.12 27.04
N ASP A 417 2.25 -9.74 25.80
CA ASP A 417 3.16 -9.83 24.67
C ASP A 417 4.35 -8.87 24.81
N ILE A 418 4.07 -7.62 25.19
CA ILE A 418 5.09 -6.60 25.46
C ILE A 418 5.96 -7.04 26.65
N ASP A 419 5.38 -7.56 27.75
CA ASP A 419 6.12 -8.00 28.92
C ASP A 419 7.03 -9.20 28.60
N ARG A 420 6.62 -10.11 27.69
CA ARG A 420 7.50 -11.18 27.17
C ARG A 420 8.69 -10.62 26.41
N LEU A 421 8.47 -9.66 25.51
CA LEU A 421 9.55 -8.98 24.81
C LEU A 421 10.54 -8.34 25.79
N VAL A 422 10.04 -7.58 26.77
CA VAL A 422 10.86 -6.89 27.77
C VAL A 422 11.67 -7.90 28.61
N ALA A 423 11.07 -9.02 28.98
CA ALA A 423 11.78 -10.08 29.71
C ALA A 423 12.88 -10.74 28.84
N ALA A 424 12.62 -10.98 27.56
CA ALA A 424 13.62 -11.53 26.63
C ALA A 424 14.78 -10.53 26.40
N ILE A 425 14.50 -9.25 26.24
CA ILE A 425 15.50 -8.19 26.16
C ILE A 425 16.33 -8.12 27.44
N GLY A 426 15.70 -8.15 28.62
CA GLY A 426 16.39 -8.13 29.91
C GLY A 426 17.41 -9.26 30.06
N LYS A 427 17.10 -10.46 29.59
CA LYS A 427 18.05 -11.58 29.56
C LYS A 427 19.22 -11.35 28.58
N ALA A 428 18.96 -10.71 27.45
CA ALA A 428 19.99 -10.43 26.45
C ALA A 428 20.93 -9.29 26.89
N VAL A 429 20.42 -8.28 27.58
CA VAL A 429 21.18 -7.13 28.08
C VAL A 429 22.04 -7.52 29.32
N ALA A 430 21.58 -8.51 30.11
CA ALA A 430 22.30 -8.97 31.31
C ALA A 430 23.50 -9.90 31.02
N LYS A 431 23.66 -10.36 29.79
CA LYS A 431 24.80 -11.17 29.29
C LYS A 431 25.92 -10.30 28.76
#